data_3bf190a64743b0234a81dd0c5fdc1aad
#
_entry.id   3bf190a64743b0234a81dd0c5fdc1aad
#
_cell.length_a   1.000
_cell.length_b   1.000
_cell.length_c   1.000
_cell.angle_alpha   90.00
_cell.angle_beta   90.00
_cell.angle_gamma   90.00
#
_symmetry.space_group_name_H-M   'P 1'
#
loop_
_entity.id
_entity.type
_entity.pdbx_description
1 polymer ?
#
loop_
_entity_poly.entity_id
_entity_poly.type
_entity_poly.pdbx_seq_one_letter_code
_entity_poly.pdbx_strand_id
1 'polypeptide(L)'
;MFRAPVLSRVVRLTLAVPVLAGLVAGCSMAGLPGFKPASPAAIAAIAPVPETRPESEGEAFVPLAFAEAPARTSSSGVDGLIAKYASVYDVPESLVRRVVQRESGFNPGARNGPYYGLMQIRHDTARSMGYGGGASGLLDAETNLKYAVKYLRGAYITAGYNSDGAVRYYARGYYYDAKRLGLLEEAGLR
;
A
#
# COMPACT_ATOMS: atom_id res chain seq x y z
N MET A 1 -17.12 -62.31 17.57
CA MET A 1 -17.00 -60.89 17.97
C MET A 1 -17.40 -60.04 16.78
N PHE A 2 -18.68 -59.64 16.73
CA PHE A 2 -19.27 -58.89 15.62
C PHE A 2 -19.23 -57.40 15.96
N ARG A 3 -18.63 -56.61 15.11
CA ARG A 3 -18.59 -55.13 15.22
C ARG A 3 -19.64 -54.54 14.27
N ALA A 4 -20.65 -53.87 14.82
CA ALA A 4 -21.71 -53.21 14.08
C ALA A 4 -21.24 -51.89 13.43
N PRO A 5 -21.76 -51.49 12.26
CA PRO A 5 -21.47 -50.23 11.64
C PRO A 5 -22.34 -49.09 12.20
N VAL A 6 -21.70 -47.93 12.48
CA VAL A 6 -22.35 -46.70 12.90
C VAL A 6 -22.94 -46.01 11.66
N LEU A 7 -24.28 -45.98 11.56
CA LEU A 7 -24.99 -45.16 10.56
C LEU A 7 -24.91 -43.69 10.93
N SER A 8 -24.21 -42.91 10.11
CA SER A 8 -24.21 -41.46 10.16
C SER A 8 -25.49 -40.89 9.53
N ARG A 9 -26.35 -40.29 10.38
CA ARG A 9 -27.56 -39.58 9.93
C ARG A 9 -27.18 -38.22 9.35
N VAL A 10 -27.33 -38.07 8.04
CA VAL A 10 -27.29 -36.80 7.33
C VAL A 10 -28.63 -36.08 7.57
N VAL A 11 -28.63 -35.04 8.40
CA VAL A 11 -29.76 -34.13 8.55
C VAL A 11 -29.65 -33.06 7.44
N ARG A 12 -30.55 -33.18 6.47
CA ARG A 12 -30.76 -32.14 5.44
C ARG A 12 -31.68 -31.07 6.02
N LEU A 13 -31.14 -29.92 6.37
CA LEU A 13 -31.89 -28.75 6.74
C LEU A 13 -32.21 -27.91 5.50
N THR A 14 -33.43 -28.02 5.01
CA THR A 14 -33.98 -27.19 3.92
C THR A 14 -34.45 -25.87 4.52
N LEU A 15 -33.70 -24.79 4.27
CA LEU A 15 -34.13 -23.42 4.58
C LEU A 15 -34.92 -22.84 3.40
N ALA A 16 -36.22 -22.63 3.61
CA ALA A 16 -37.11 -21.90 2.73
C ALA A 16 -36.81 -20.39 2.82
N VAL A 17 -36.54 -19.77 1.67
CA VAL A 17 -36.35 -18.32 1.55
C VAL A 17 -37.70 -17.69 1.19
N PRO A 18 -38.25 -16.73 1.96
CA PRO A 18 -39.39 -15.95 1.54
C PRO A 18 -38.94 -14.81 0.60
N VAL A 19 -39.51 -14.78 -0.59
CA VAL A 19 -39.41 -13.66 -1.53
C VAL A 19 -40.33 -12.53 -1.00
N LEU A 20 -39.74 -11.43 -0.57
CA LEU A 20 -40.45 -10.20 -0.22
C LEU A 20 -40.38 -9.25 -1.42
N ALA A 21 -41.49 -9.10 -2.12
CA ALA A 21 -41.70 -8.08 -3.14
C ALA A 21 -41.92 -6.72 -2.44
N GLY A 22 -40.98 -5.78 -2.54
CA GLY A 22 -41.08 -4.43 -1.99
C GLY A 22 -41.27 -3.41 -3.12
N LEU A 23 -42.39 -2.68 -3.03
CA LEU A 23 -42.82 -1.60 -3.92
C LEU A 23 -41.78 -0.46 -4.01
N VAL A 24 -41.55 -0.04 -5.25
CA VAL A 24 -40.77 1.16 -5.59
C VAL A 24 -41.67 2.38 -5.40
N ALA A 25 -41.42 3.19 -4.37
CA ALA A 25 -41.99 4.54 -4.25
C ALA A 25 -40.97 5.54 -4.78
N GLY A 26 -41.34 6.23 -5.85
CA GLY A 26 -40.54 7.30 -6.43
C GLY A 26 -40.49 8.51 -5.53
N CYS A 27 -39.28 9.02 -5.26
CA CYS A 27 -39.05 10.36 -4.74
C CYS A 27 -38.45 11.24 -5.82
N SER A 28 -39.29 12.16 -6.30
CA SER A 28 -38.95 13.30 -7.12
C SER A 28 -37.99 14.22 -6.37
N MET A 29 -36.75 14.36 -6.83
CA MET A 29 -35.82 15.38 -6.32
C MET A 29 -35.91 16.62 -7.15
N ALA A 30 -36.53 17.65 -6.56
CA ALA A 30 -36.59 19.03 -7.05
C ALA A 30 -35.18 19.65 -7.10
N GLY A 31 -34.99 20.48 -8.11
CA GLY A 31 -33.80 21.16 -8.57
C GLY A 31 -32.87 21.79 -7.52
N LEU A 32 -31.57 21.67 -7.79
CA LEU A 32 -30.53 22.54 -7.27
C LEU A 32 -30.16 23.57 -8.37
N PRO A 33 -30.01 24.86 -8.02
CA PRO A 33 -29.72 25.92 -9.00
C PRO A 33 -28.22 26.03 -9.27
N GLY A 34 -27.90 26.14 -10.55
CA GLY A 34 -26.80 26.98 -11.00
C GLY A 34 -25.38 26.42 -11.02
N PHE A 35 -25.09 25.48 -11.93
CA PHE A 35 -23.74 25.37 -12.45
C PHE A 35 -23.69 26.07 -13.82
N LYS A 36 -23.07 27.25 -13.88
CA LYS A 36 -22.74 27.92 -15.14
C LYS A 36 -21.55 27.23 -15.77
N PRO A 37 -21.62 26.78 -17.03
CA PRO A 37 -20.42 26.35 -17.74
C PRO A 37 -19.59 27.60 -18.11
N ALA A 38 -18.30 27.58 -17.77
CA ALA A 38 -17.36 28.61 -18.21
C ALA A 38 -17.12 28.50 -19.71
N SER A 39 -17.25 29.61 -20.42
CA SER A 39 -16.95 29.77 -21.84
C SER A 39 -15.51 29.51 -22.20
N PRO A 40 -15.24 28.90 -23.35
CA PRO A 40 -13.87 28.78 -23.89
C PRO A 40 -13.58 30.00 -24.76
N ALA A 41 -12.94 31.03 -24.23
CA ALA A 41 -12.37 32.09 -25.04
C ALA A 41 -11.24 32.78 -24.28
N ALA A 42 -9.98 32.34 -24.52
CA ALA A 42 -8.77 33.15 -24.48
C ALA A 42 -7.57 32.28 -24.90
N ILE A 43 -7.50 31.95 -26.19
CA ILE A 43 -6.25 31.59 -26.84
C ILE A 43 -5.80 32.88 -27.56
N ALA A 44 -4.86 33.62 -26.99
CA ALA A 44 -4.10 34.61 -27.73
C ALA A 44 -2.83 34.99 -26.95
N ALA A 45 -1.76 35.05 -27.70
CA ALA A 45 -0.45 35.62 -27.41
C ALA A 45 0.65 34.66 -26.90
N ILE A 46 1.18 33.90 -27.87
CA ILE A 46 2.57 33.42 -27.83
C ILE A 46 3.42 34.61 -28.26
N ALA A 47 4.20 35.18 -27.34
CA ALA A 47 5.29 36.10 -27.66
C ALA A 47 6.59 35.29 -27.85
N PRO A 48 7.43 35.59 -28.86
CA PRO A 48 8.68 34.86 -29.08
C PRO A 48 9.73 35.20 -28.02
N VAL A 49 10.36 34.17 -27.49
CA VAL A 49 11.52 34.28 -26.59
C VAL A 49 12.73 34.64 -27.46
N PRO A 50 13.53 35.69 -27.14
CA PRO A 50 14.77 35.93 -27.82
C PRO A 50 15.87 34.99 -27.33
N GLU A 51 16.44 34.21 -28.22
CA GLU A 51 17.71 33.55 -28.06
C GLU A 51 18.82 34.60 -27.96
N THR A 52 19.45 34.70 -26.81
CA THR A 52 20.80 35.23 -26.70
C THR A 52 21.58 34.42 -25.71
N ARG A 53 22.39 33.58 -26.23
CA ARG A 53 23.49 32.86 -25.59
C ARG A 53 24.71 33.78 -25.57
N PRO A 54 25.33 34.11 -24.46
CA PRO A 54 26.72 34.48 -24.40
C PRO A 54 27.57 33.28 -24.06
N GLU A 55 28.44 32.91 -24.99
CA GLU A 55 29.65 32.14 -24.69
C GLU A 55 30.54 33.00 -23.83
N SER A 56 31.00 32.50 -22.70
CA SER A 56 32.20 33.00 -22.02
C SER A 56 32.96 31.82 -21.43
N GLU A 57 34.18 31.81 -21.87
CA GLU A 57 35.32 30.94 -21.58
C GLU A 57 35.61 30.74 -20.10
N GLY A 58 35.97 29.50 -19.78
CA GLY A 58 37.08 29.10 -18.92
C GLY A 58 37.22 29.72 -17.52
N GLU A 59 36.69 28.99 -16.51
CA GLU A 59 37.36 28.95 -15.21
C GLU A 59 37.28 27.56 -14.64
N ALA A 60 38.43 27.01 -14.29
CA ALA A 60 38.63 25.70 -13.70
C ALA A 60 37.92 25.62 -12.36
N PHE A 61 36.79 24.91 -12.32
CA PHE A 61 36.05 24.63 -11.08
C PHE A 61 36.74 23.45 -10.39
N VAL A 62 37.42 23.72 -9.28
CA VAL A 62 37.88 22.71 -8.30
C VAL A 62 36.64 22.08 -7.65
N PRO A 63 36.49 20.75 -7.66
CA PRO A 63 35.35 20.13 -7.00
C PRO A 63 35.55 20.20 -5.48
N LEU A 64 34.82 21.10 -4.81
CA LEU A 64 34.55 20.92 -3.40
C LEU A 64 33.84 19.59 -3.20
N ALA A 65 34.42 18.74 -2.37
CA ALA A 65 33.81 17.48 -1.94
C ALA A 65 32.44 17.76 -1.37
N PHE A 66 31.40 17.54 -2.16
CA PHE A 66 30.03 17.46 -1.66
C PHE A 66 29.96 16.24 -0.75
N ALA A 67 29.63 16.49 0.52
CA ALA A 67 29.16 15.46 1.42
C ALA A 67 28.04 14.71 0.70
N GLU A 68 28.25 13.39 0.56
CA GLU A 68 27.36 12.46 -0.13
C GLU A 68 25.97 12.55 0.46
N ALA A 69 25.07 13.28 -0.20
CA ALA A 69 23.65 13.24 0.11
C ALA A 69 23.19 11.78 -0.07
N PRO A 70 22.31 11.25 0.82
CA PRO A 70 21.89 9.87 0.72
C PRO A 70 21.37 9.61 -0.70
N ALA A 71 22.02 8.66 -1.38
CA ALA A 71 21.76 8.31 -2.77
C ALA A 71 20.24 8.09 -2.94
N ARG A 72 19.63 8.90 -3.80
CA ARG A 72 18.25 8.64 -4.24
C ARG A 72 18.27 7.27 -4.90
N THR A 73 17.72 6.28 -4.23
CA THR A 73 17.63 4.93 -4.76
C THR A 73 16.87 5.02 -6.09
N SER A 74 17.56 4.76 -7.19
CA SER A 74 16.95 4.76 -8.51
C SER A 74 15.79 3.76 -8.54
N SER A 75 14.80 3.96 -9.41
CA SER A 75 13.65 3.05 -9.54
C SER A 75 14.07 1.59 -9.73
N SER A 76 15.18 1.33 -10.44
CA SER A 76 15.78 0.00 -10.56
C SER A 76 16.24 -0.59 -9.21
N GLY A 77 16.71 0.25 -8.28
CA GLY A 77 17.09 -0.19 -6.93
C GLY A 77 15.87 -0.55 -6.08
N VAL A 78 14.79 0.22 -6.15
CA VAL A 78 13.54 -0.07 -5.42
C VAL A 78 12.90 -1.36 -5.95
N ASP A 79 12.89 -1.57 -7.26
CA ASP A 79 12.33 -2.78 -7.88
C ASP A 79 13.07 -4.04 -7.44
N GLY A 80 14.40 -4.00 -7.39
CA GLY A 80 15.21 -5.12 -6.87
C GLY A 80 14.94 -5.40 -5.38
N LEU A 81 14.75 -4.36 -4.58
CA LEU A 81 14.40 -4.51 -3.17
C LEU A 81 13.00 -5.09 -2.98
N ILE A 82 12.03 -4.70 -3.80
CA ILE A 82 10.67 -5.26 -3.78
C ILE A 82 10.72 -6.75 -4.08
N ALA A 83 11.39 -7.17 -5.16
CA ALA A 83 11.56 -8.58 -5.53
C ALA A 83 12.25 -9.37 -4.40
N LYS A 84 13.33 -8.82 -3.81
CA LYS A 84 14.05 -9.41 -2.69
C LYS A 84 13.14 -9.69 -1.49
N TYR A 85 12.42 -8.68 -1.00
CA TYR A 85 11.62 -8.85 0.22
C TYR A 85 10.29 -9.56 -0.03
N ALA A 86 9.75 -9.52 -1.24
CA ALA A 86 8.65 -10.38 -1.65
C ALA A 86 9.03 -11.86 -1.53
N SER A 87 10.23 -12.22 -2.03
CA SER A 87 10.77 -13.58 -1.93
C SER A 87 11.10 -13.97 -0.47
N VAL A 88 11.77 -13.09 0.29
CA VAL A 88 12.16 -13.36 1.69
C VAL A 88 10.95 -13.66 2.58
N TYR A 89 9.83 -12.98 2.34
CA TYR A 89 8.63 -13.13 3.16
C TYR A 89 7.54 -13.96 2.47
N ASP A 90 7.80 -14.59 1.34
CA ASP A 90 6.81 -15.39 0.60
C ASP A 90 5.48 -14.64 0.41
N VAL A 91 5.57 -13.43 -0.16
CA VAL A 91 4.47 -12.55 -0.53
C VAL A 91 4.53 -12.31 -2.04
N PRO A 92 3.42 -12.37 -2.78
CA PRO A 92 3.44 -12.06 -4.19
C PRO A 92 4.05 -10.67 -4.47
N GLU A 93 5.04 -10.59 -5.35
CA GLU A 93 5.70 -9.33 -5.71
C GLU A 93 4.69 -8.29 -6.20
N SER A 94 3.70 -8.72 -6.98
CA SER A 94 2.61 -7.87 -7.45
C SER A 94 1.80 -7.23 -6.32
N LEU A 95 1.63 -7.95 -5.20
CA LEU A 95 0.97 -7.42 -4.01
C LEU A 95 1.84 -6.35 -3.32
N VAL A 96 3.15 -6.59 -3.19
CA VAL A 96 4.09 -5.60 -2.63
C VAL A 96 4.10 -4.34 -3.48
N ARG A 97 4.25 -4.47 -4.81
CA ARG A 97 4.22 -3.35 -5.76
C ARG A 97 2.94 -2.52 -5.65
N ARG A 98 1.80 -3.21 -5.57
CA ARG A 98 0.49 -2.57 -5.44
C ARG A 98 0.40 -1.71 -4.17
N VAL A 99 0.94 -2.19 -3.05
CA VAL A 99 0.97 -1.43 -1.80
C VAL A 99 1.93 -0.24 -1.92
N VAL A 100 3.17 -0.45 -2.42
CA VAL A 100 4.15 0.63 -2.62
C VAL A 100 3.60 1.73 -3.54
N GLN A 101 2.99 1.36 -4.68
CA GLN A 101 2.36 2.31 -5.59
C GLN A 101 1.27 3.12 -4.91
N ARG A 102 0.41 2.47 -4.13
CA ARG A 102 -0.70 3.10 -3.44
C ARG A 102 -0.26 4.04 -2.32
N GLU A 103 0.76 3.64 -1.55
CA GLU A 103 1.16 4.33 -0.32
C GLU A 103 2.11 5.51 -0.58
N SER A 104 3.00 5.41 -1.57
CA SER A 104 4.03 6.43 -1.80
C SER A 104 4.29 6.77 -3.27
N GLY A 105 3.71 6.03 -4.23
CA GLY A 105 4.10 6.15 -5.65
C GLY A 105 5.57 5.84 -5.86
N PHE A 106 6.13 4.85 -5.14
CA PHE A 106 7.55 4.46 -5.16
C PHE A 106 8.52 5.52 -4.62
N ASN A 107 8.06 6.46 -3.79
CA ASN A 107 8.92 7.46 -3.16
C ASN A 107 9.42 6.97 -1.79
N PRO A 108 10.71 6.62 -1.61
CA PRO A 108 11.24 6.18 -0.33
C PRO A 108 11.25 7.29 0.72
N GLY A 109 11.40 8.56 0.30
CA GLY A 109 11.37 9.72 1.17
C GLY A 109 9.98 10.18 1.58
N ALA A 110 8.90 9.48 1.18
CA ALA A 110 7.54 9.88 1.49
C ALA A 110 7.29 9.86 3.00
N ARG A 111 6.63 10.92 3.50
CA ARG A 111 6.23 11.04 4.91
C ARG A 111 4.87 11.71 5.00
N ASN A 112 3.93 11.06 5.69
CA ASN A 112 2.60 11.59 5.94
C ASN A 112 2.22 11.36 7.42
N GLY A 113 2.37 12.40 8.24
CA GLY A 113 2.16 12.30 9.68
C GLY A 113 3.06 11.23 10.32
N PRO A 114 2.48 10.19 10.96
CA PRO A 114 3.23 9.13 11.61
C PRO A 114 3.67 8.01 10.66
N TYR A 115 3.49 8.18 9.34
CA TYR A 115 3.77 7.17 8.32
C TYR A 115 5.04 7.52 7.53
N TYR A 116 5.86 6.51 7.22
CA TYR A 116 7.20 6.69 6.66
C TYR A 116 7.47 5.76 5.47
N GLY A 117 8.12 6.32 4.45
CA GLY A 117 8.78 5.60 3.36
C GLY A 117 7.85 4.94 2.35
N LEU A 118 8.39 3.98 1.61
CA LEU A 118 7.76 3.33 0.46
C LEU A 118 6.37 2.75 0.76
N MET A 119 6.19 2.13 1.91
CA MET A 119 4.95 1.46 2.28
C MET A 119 4.18 2.20 3.39
N GLN A 120 4.57 3.44 3.71
CA GLN A 120 3.93 4.28 4.72
C GLN A 120 3.65 3.52 6.04
N ILE A 121 4.70 2.85 6.56
CA ILE A 121 4.61 2.12 7.82
C ILE A 121 4.77 3.05 9.02
N ARG A 122 4.02 2.80 10.10
CA ARG A 122 4.22 3.52 11.37
C ARG A 122 5.44 2.97 12.11
N HIS A 123 6.14 3.85 12.84
CA HIS A 123 7.28 3.44 13.65
C HIS A 123 6.93 2.34 14.67
N ASP A 124 5.77 2.46 15.35
CA ASP A 124 5.33 1.45 16.31
C ASP A 124 5.06 0.10 15.65
N THR A 125 4.47 0.11 14.44
CA THR A 125 4.25 -1.11 13.66
C THR A 125 5.57 -1.73 13.21
N ALA A 126 6.54 -0.93 12.77
CA ALA A 126 7.86 -1.43 12.42
C ALA A 126 8.57 -2.04 13.65
N ARG A 127 8.44 -1.41 14.82
CA ARG A 127 8.98 -1.94 16.07
C ARG A 127 8.35 -3.28 16.45
N SER A 128 7.05 -3.46 16.30
CA SER A 128 6.40 -4.77 16.53
C SER A 128 6.88 -5.85 15.57
N MET A 129 7.41 -5.46 14.40
CA MET A 129 8.06 -6.36 13.43
C MET A 129 9.54 -6.60 13.72
N GLY A 130 10.09 -5.99 14.79
CA GLY A 130 11.48 -6.15 15.21
C GLY A 130 12.44 -5.03 14.79
N TYR A 131 11.91 -3.87 14.35
CA TYR A 131 12.75 -2.71 14.04
C TYR A 131 13.25 -2.03 15.32
N GLY A 132 14.59 -1.86 15.45
CA GLY A 132 15.21 -1.23 16.63
C GLY A 132 15.69 0.21 16.40
N GLY A 133 15.57 0.75 15.19
CA GLY A 133 16.08 2.07 14.85
C GLY A 133 15.08 3.21 15.12
N GLY A 134 15.51 4.45 14.85
CA GLY A 134 14.67 5.63 14.94
C GLY A 134 13.70 5.75 13.75
N ALA A 135 12.64 6.56 13.91
CA ALA A 135 11.59 6.71 12.89
C ALA A 135 12.13 7.19 11.52
N SER A 136 13.16 8.06 11.52
CA SER A 136 13.79 8.55 10.28
C SER A 136 14.48 7.44 9.46
N GLY A 137 14.95 6.37 10.09
CA GLY A 137 15.56 5.23 9.39
C GLY A 137 14.54 4.46 8.52
N LEU A 138 13.25 4.65 8.74
CA LEU A 138 12.20 4.09 7.88
C LEU A 138 12.03 4.85 6.54
N LEU A 139 12.77 5.92 6.32
CA LEU A 139 12.87 6.60 5.02
C LEU A 139 13.94 5.94 4.11
N ASP A 140 14.75 5.04 4.67
CA ASP A 140 15.61 4.17 3.87
C ASP A 140 14.76 3.09 3.19
N ALA A 141 14.94 2.91 1.87
CA ALA A 141 14.11 2.03 1.07
C ALA A 141 14.17 0.56 1.52
N GLU A 142 15.39 0.08 1.82
CA GLU A 142 15.61 -1.31 2.22
C GLU A 142 15.04 -1.58 3.60
N THR A 143 15.32 -0.69 4.55
CA THR A 143 14.77 -0.75 5.91
C THR A 143 13.25 -0.74 5.90
N ASN A 144 12.64 0.14 5.11
CA ASN A 144 11.19 0.23 4.98
C ASN A 144 10.59 -1.09 4.47
N LEU A 145 11.06 -1.58 3.33
CA LEU A 145 10.56 -2.82 2.73
C LEU A 145 10.76 -4.02 3.65
N LYS A 146 11.91 -4.13 4.33
CA LYS A 146 12.19 -5.23 5.26
C LYS A 146 11.10 -5.40 6.32
N TYR A 147 10.66 -4.31 6.95
CA TYR A 147 9.69 -4.39 8.04
C TYR A 147 8.26 -4.27 7.57
N ALA A 148 8.00 -3.46 6.53
CA ALA A 148 6.65 -3.29 6.02
C ALA A 148 6.16 -4.51 5.23
N VAL A 149 7.03 -5.21 4.46
CA VAL A 149 6.64 -6.46 3.78
C VAL A 149 6.43 -7.58 4.80
N LYS A 150 7.22 -7.62 5.90
CA LYS A 150 6.95 -8.54 7.01
C LYS A 150 5.57 -8.32 7.62
N TYR A 151 5.16 -7.06 7.83
CA TYR A 151 3.82 -6.72 8.29
C TYR A 151 2.75 -7.08 7.25
N LEU A 152 3.01 -6.85 5.95
CA LEU A 152 2.11 -7.24 4.86
C LEU A 152 1.92 -8.75 4.77
N ARG A 153 2.95 -9.55 5.04
CA ARG A 153 2.83 -11.01 5.13
C ARG A 153 1.78 -11.43 6.16
N GLY A 154 1.83 -10.87 7.37
CA GLY A 154 0.83 -11.18 8.39
C GLY A 154 -0.60 -10.80 7.96
N ALA A 155 -0.75 -9.66 7.27
CA ALA A 155 -2.02 -9.27 6.66
C ALA A 155 -2.47 -10.27 5.57
N TYR A 156 -1.54 -10.78 4.76
CA TYR A 156 -1.81 -11.73 3.69
C TYR A 156 -2.25 -13.09 4.22
N ILE A 157 -1.56 -13.61 5.25
CA ILE A 157 -1.96 -14.83 5.97
C ILE A 157 -3.34 -14.66 6.59
N THR A 158 -3.58 -13.57 7.31
CA THR A 158 -4.86 -13.28 7.97
C THR A 158 -6.02 -13.16 6.97
N ALA A 159 -5.71 -12.74 5.72
CA ALA A 159 -6.66 -12.68 4.61
C ALA A 159 -6.89 -14.04 3.91
N GLY A 160 -6.31 -15.13 4.40
CA GLY A 160 -6.37 -16.43 3.75
C GLY A 160 -5.70 -16.41 2.37
N TYR A 161 -4.56 -15.73 2.26
CA TYR A 161 -3.77 -15.57 1.04
C TYR A 161 -4.51 -14.82 -0.10
N ASN A 162 -5.50 -13.99 0.27
CA ASN A 162 -6.20 -13.12 -0.67
C ASN A 162 -5.55 -11.73 -0.72
N SER A 163 -5.07 -11.31 -1.89
CA SER A 163 -4.36 -10.04 -2.07
C SER A 163 -5.22 -8.81 -1.77
N ASP A 164 -6.51 -8.81 -2.13
CA ASP A 164 -7.41 -7.68 -1.85
C ASP A 164 -7.74 -7.58 -0.36
N GLY A 165 -7.89 -8.73 0.28
CA GLY A 165 -8.00 -8.85 1.74
C GLY A 165 -6.76 -8.32 2.44
N ALA A 166 -5.58 -8.71 1.99
CA ALA A 166 -4.29 -8.28 2.52
C ALA A 166 -4.14 -6.76 2.48
N VAL A 167 -4.47 -6.11 1.36
CA VAL A 167 -4.43 -4.64 1.23
C VAL A 167 -5.36 -3.95 2.24
N ARG A 168 -6.57 -4.50 2.44
CA ARG A 168 -7.50 -3.97 3.46
C ARG A 168 -6.96 -4.13 4.87
N TYR A 169 -6.43 -5.29 5.20
CA TYR A 169 -5.83 -5.58 6.51
C TYR A 169 -4.57 -4.75 6.76
N TYR A 170 -3.72 -4.58 5.76
CA TYR A 170 -2.55 -3.71 5.86
C TYR A 170 -2.92 -2.29 6.28
N ALA A 171 -3.95 -1.73 5.65
CA ALA A 171 -4.39 -0.35 5.90
C ALA A 171 -5.06 -0.16 7.28
N ARG A 172 -5.90 -1.11 7.72
CA ARG A 172 -6.69 -0.96 8.96
C ARG A 172 -6.12 -1.67 10.18
N GLY A 173 -5.11 -2.52 9.97
CA GLY A 173 -4.61 -3.45 10.99
C GLY A 173 -5.38 -4.77 10.99
N TYR A 174 -4.73 -5.82 11.49
CA TYR A 174 -5.28 -7.19 11.46
C TYR A 174 -5.09 -7.95 12.77
N TYR A 175 -4.60 -7.33 13.84
CA TYR A 175 -4.32 -8.01 15.11
C TYR A 175 -5.52 -8.78 15.66
N TYR A 176 -6.68 -8.14 15.73
CA TYR A 176 -7.89 -8.77 16.29
C TYR A 176 -8.46 -9.85 15.37
N ASP A 177 -8.32 -9.69 14.06
CA ASP A 177 -8.74 -10.72 13.10
C ASP A 177 -7.81 -11.93 13.18
N ALA A 178 -6.50 -11.73 13.19
CA ALA A 178 -5.51 -12.79 13.38
C ALA A 178 -5.72 -13.53 14.72
N LYS A 179 -6.00 -12.78 15.80
CA LYS A 179 -6.29 -13.37 17.12
C LYS A 179 -7.53 -14.26 17.09
N ARG A 180 -8.61 -13.80 16.47
CA ARG A 180 -9.87 -14.55 16.33
C ARG A 180 -9.70 -15.82 15.51
N LEU A 181 -8.80 -15.78 14.51
CA LEU A 181 -8.48 -16.92 13.63
C LEU A 181 -7.39 -17.85 14.21
N GLY A 182 -6.79 -17.51 15.35
CA GLY A 182 -5.70 -18.28 15.94
C GLY A 182 -4.35 -18.13 15.23
N LEU A 183 -4.18 -17.11 14.36
CA LEU A 183 -3.04 -16.91 13.45
C LEU A 183 -2.00 -15.92 13.98
N LEU A 184 -2.01 -15.54 15.28
CA LEU A 184 -1.09 -14.51 15.81
C LEU A 184 0.40 -14.88 15.62
N GLU A 185 0.74 -16.14 15.82
CA GLU A 185 2.12 -16.62 15.68
C GLU A 185 2.56 -16.65 14.21
N GLU A 186 1.72 -17.22 13.33
CA GLU A 186 1.98 -17.29 11.89
C GLU A 186 2.03 -15.89 11.24
N ALA A 187 1.21 -14.97 11.74
CA ALA A 187 1.20 -13.56 11.30
C ALA A 187 2.34 -12.73 11.90
N GLY A 188 3.21 -13.31 12.75
CA GLY A 188 4.35 -12.62 13.35
C GLY A 188 3.99 -11.55 14.36
N LEU A 189 2.86 -11.71 15.08
CA LEU A 189 2.32 -10.76 16.06
C LEU A 189 2.55 -11.20 17.51
N ARG A 190 3.32 -12.25 17.73
CA ARG A 190 3.78 -12.75 19.04
C ARG A 190 5.28 -12.75 19.11
#